data_87ccb37074574ed5d882ad44c917ae9f
#
_entry.id   87ccb37074574ed5d882ad44c917ae9f
#
_cell.length_a   1.000
_cell.length_b   1.000
_cell.length_c   1.000
_cell.angle_alpha   90.00
_cell.angle_beta   90.00
_cell.angle_gamma   90.00
#
_symmetry.space_group_name_H-M   'P 1'
#
loop_
_entity.id
_entity.type
_entity.pdbx_description
1 polymer ?
#
loop_
_entity_poly.entity_id
_entity_poly.type
_entity_poly.pdbx_seq_one_letter_code
_entity_poly.pdbx_strand_id
1 'polypeptide(L)'
;MSFARTTAKAAFSMVDRLFPKPSGPRVLIYHQVGAGLGRQMEVTTAQFAWQLDWLAHHHEIVPFDEAVARWDDPGAEALVALTFDDGYVDTYTTAFPMLKERRIPFMLYLATEPIETGRPLGPSGAADPLRWDQIIDMLGSGLANVGSHTHRHSDLRNLPGEAVEEELATSDSLIERRLGLRPAHFAYPWGYWSEAAADVVNARYRTAAIAGTPRPPTNLDPHRLHRYPVQLSDGTRFFPARLRGGLRVEEMARRRLKGYSGP
;
A
#
# COMPACT_ATOMS: atom_id res chain seq x y z
N MET A 1 16.46 -5.56 15.67
CA MET A 1 16.79 -4.33 14.90
C MET A 1 18.19 -3.86 15.26
N SER A 2 18.99 -3.38 14.29
CA SER A 2 20.31 -2.78 14.59
C SER A 2 20.10 -1.45 15.33
N PHE A 3 20.84 -1.24 16.43
CA PHE A 3 20.84 0.00 17.22
C PHE A 3 21.06 1.24 16.35
N ALA A 4 22.00 1.17 15.40
CA ALA A 4 22.28 2.25 14.45
C ALA A 4 21.03 2.67 13.62
N ARG A 5 20.20 1.73 13.22
CA ARG A 5 18.98 2.03 12.45
C ARG A 5 17.92 2.74 13.29
N THR A 6 17.74 2.32 14.54
CA THR A 6 16.81 2.96 15.47
C THR A 6 17.23 4.39 15.79
N THR A 7 18.52 4.63 15.97
CA THR A 7 19.08 5.96 16.24
C THR A 7 18.92 6.88 15.02
N ALA A 8 19.25 6.40 13.82
CA ALA A 8 19.06 7.16 12.59
C ALA A 8 17.58 7.52 12.37
N LYS A 9 16.68 6.57 12.59
CA LYS A 9 15.23 6.78 12.45
C LYS A 9 14.71 7.81 13.46
N ALA A 10 15.22 7.80 14.69
CA ALA A 10 14.86 8.79 15.70
C ALA A 10 15.32 10.20 15.28
N ALA A 11 16.56 10.35 14.77
CA ALA A 11 17.08 11.61 14.27
C ALA A 11 16.25 12.14 13.09
N PHE A 12 15.94 11.29 12.10
CA PHE A 12 15.08 11.68 10.98
C PHE A 12 13.68 12.11 11.44
N SER A 13 13.07 11.37 12.38
CA SER A 13 11.77 11.74 12.93
C SER A 13 11.77 13.08 13.68
N MET A 14 12.89 13.47 14.27
CA MET A 14 13.02 14.81 14.89
C MET A 14 13.10 15.92 13.84
N VAL A 15 13.87 15.70 12.78
CA VAL A 15 13.98 16.65 11.66
C VAL A 15 12.62 16.84 10.97
N ASP A 16 11.88 15.76 10.78
CA ASP A 16 10.56 15.82 10.13
C ASP A 16 9.52 16.65 10.90
N ARG A 17 9.70 16.87 12.23
CA ARG A 17 8.83 17.74 13.02
C ARG A 17 8.91 19.21 12.61
N LEU A 18 9.96 19.61 11.91
CA LEU A 18 10.17 20.97 11.41
C LEU A 18 9.41 21.22 10.10
N PHE A 19 8.91 20.19 9.45
CA PHE A 19 8.16 20.32 8.20
C PHE A 19 6.65 20.36 8.45
N PRO A 20 5.89 21.05 7.58
CA PRO A 20 4.43 21.03 7.62
C PRO A 20 3.90 19.59 7.53
N LYS A 21 2.81 19.32 8.25
CA LYS A 21 2.15 18.03 8.17
C LYS A 21 1.43 17.89 6.83
N PRO A 22 1.40 16.68 6.23
CA PRO A 22 0.56 16.44 5.07
C PRO A 22 -0.92 16.63 5.40
N SER A 23 -1.69 17.14 4.46
CA SER A 23 -3.15 17.15 4.48
C SER A 23 -3.73 15.82 3.96
N GLY A 24 -5.04 15.65 4.04
CA GLY A 24 -5.75 14.48 3.53
C GLY A 24 -5.59 13.21 4.36
N PRO A 25 -6.28 12.13 3.98
CA PRO A 25 -6.28 10.85 4.68
C PRO A 25 -4.91 10.18 4.73
N ARG A 26 -4.75 9.30 5.70
CA ARG A 26 -3.55 8.46 5.84
C ARG A 26 -3.80 7.10 5.20
N VAL A 27 -3.38 6.92 3.96
CA VAL A 27 -3.50 5.64 3.27
C VAL A 27 -2.25 4.81 3.55
N LEU A 28 -2.41 3.70 4.25
CA LEU A 28 -1.30 2.83 4.68
C LEU A 28 -1.06 1.72 3.67
N ILE A 29 0.22 1.43 3.38
CA ILE A 29 0.61 0.25 2.60
C ILE A 29 1.15 -0.82 3.54
N TYR A 30 0.51 -1.96 3.54
CA TYR A 30 1.03 -3.22 4.05
C TYR A 30 1.38 -4.14 2.88
N HIS A 31 2.28 -5.09 3.11
CA HIS A 31 2.59 -6.18 2.18
C HIS A 31 2.41 -7.50 2.92
N GLN A 32 3.32 -7.85 3.83
CA GLN A 32 3.31 -9.10 4.58
C GLN A 32 3.04 -8.88 6.07
N VAL A 33 2.27 -9.80 6.67
CA VAL A 33 1.93 -9.77 8.09
C VAL A 33 2.21 -11.13 8.71
N GLY A 34 3.25 -11.21 9.54
CA GLY A 34 3.59 -12.42 10.29
C GLY A 34 4.25 -13.53 9.48
N ALA A 35 4.79 -13.23 8.29
CA ALA A 35 5.51 -14.22 7.46
C ALA A 35 6.82 -14.73 8.09
N GLY A 36 7.40 -13.99 9.04
CA GLY A 36 8.61 -14.41 9.76
C GLY A 36 9.91 -14.26 8.97
N LEU A 37 9.90 -13.52 7.85
CA LEU A 37 11.04 -13.37 6.95
C LEU A 37 12.03 -12.26 7.40
N GLY A 38 11.63 -11.41 8.35
CA GLY A 38 12.45 -10.31 8.86
C GLY A 38 12.72 -9.19 7.84
N ARG A 39 11.92 -9.10 6.79
CA ARG A 39 12.05 -8.09 5.74
C ARG A 39 11.40 -6.77 6.18
N GLN A 40 11.85 -5.64 5.59
CA GLN A 40 11.33 -4.33 5.98
C GLN A 40 9.86 -4.10 5.60
N MET A 41 9.39 -4.73 4.52
CA MET A 41 8.00 -4.64 4.05
C MET A 41 7.09 -5.67 4.74
N GLU A 42 7.55 -6.29 5.82
CA GLU A 42 6.78 -7.16 6.69
C GLU A 42 6.53 -6.47 8.02
N VAL A 43 5.41 -6.74 8.65
CA VAL A 43 5.16 -6.46 10.06
C VAL A 43 4.90 -7.77 10.81
N THR A 44 5.33 -7.87 12.06
CA THR A 44 5.00 -9.05 12.87
C THR A 44 3.52 -9.04 13.21
N THR A 45 2.93 -10.22 13.48
CA THR A 45 1.55 -10.34 13.94
C THR A 45 1.27 -9.45 15.16
N ALA A 46 2.20 -9.41 16.13
CA ALA A 46 2.06 -8.57 17.32
C ALA A 46 2.11 -7.07 17.00
N GLN A 47 2.98 -6.66 16.06
CA GLN A 47 3.02 -5.27 15.60
C GLN A 47 1.72 -4.89 14.90
N PHE A 48 1.20 -5.76 14.03
CA PHE A 48 -0.03 -5.51 13.29
C PHE A 48 -1.22 -5.39 14.25
N ALA A 49 -1.38 -6.31 15.23
CA ALA A 49 -2.40 -6.22 16.26
C ALA A 49 -2.36 -4.87 16.98
N TRP A 50 -1.18 -4.50 17.47
CA TRP A 50 -1.00 -3.23 18.17
C TRP A 50 -1.31 -2.03 17.26
N GLN A 51 -0.93 -2.07 15.99
CA GLN A 51 -1.20 -1.01 15.03
C GLN A 51 -2.70 -0.84 14.78
N LEU A 52 -3.45 -1.94 14.63
CA LEU A 52 -4.90 -1.89 14.46
C LEU A 52 -5.59 -1.28 15.69
N ASP A 53 -5.21 -1.71 16.89
CA ASP A 53 -5.77 -1.19 18.14
C ASP A 53 -5.41 0.29 18.32
N TRP A 54 -4.16 0.67 18.00
CA TRP A 54 -3.72 2.06 18.08
C TRP A 54 -4.48 2.94 17.06
N LEU A 55 -4.68 2.48 15.82
CA LEU A 55 -5.44 3.18 14.81
C LEU A 55 -6.89 3.41 15.24
N ALA A 56 -7.56 2.38 15.75
CA ALA A 56 -8.94 2.47 16.23
C ALA A 56 -9.14 3.49 17.38
N HIS A 57 -8.09 3.75 18.16
CA HIS A 57 -8.14 4.73 19.24
C HIS A 57 -7.81 6.17 18.81
N HIS A 58 -7.12 6.36 17.69
CA HIS A 58 -6.57 7.67 17.33
C HIS A 58 -7.07 8.21 15.99
N HIS A 59 -7.71 7.37 15.17
CA HIS A 59 -8.14 7.68 13.83
C HIS A 59 -9.52 7.08 13.53
N GLU A 60 -10.20 7.65 12.55
CA GLU A 60 -11.38 7.05 11.91
C GLU A 60 -10.89 6.14 10.77
N ILE A 61 -11.07 4.82 10.93
CA ILE A 61 -10.69 3.86 9.90
C ILE A 61 -11.84 3.70 8.93
N VAL A 62 -11.62 4.05 7.66
CA VAL A 62 -12.64 4.10 6.62
C VAL A 62 -12.27 3.23 5.41
N PRO A 63 -13.23 2.80 4.59
CA PRO A 63 -12.95 2.22 3.29
C PRO A 63 -12.12 3.16 2.42
N PHE A 64 -11.30 2.59 1.50
CA PHE A 64 -10.44 3.39 0.63
C PHE A 64 -11.23 4.39 -0.22
N ASP A 65 -12.39 3.98 -0.75
CA ASP A 65 -13.28 4.85 -1.52
C ASP A 65 -13.75 6.07 -0.72
N GLU A 66 -14.08 5.87 0.54
CA GLU A 66 -14.50 6.95 1.43
C GLU A 66 -13.34 7.89 1.74
N ALA A 67 -12.15 7.35 1.99
CA ALA A 67 -10.94 8.17 2.17
C ALA A 67 -10.67 9.05 0.94
N VAL A 68 -10.85 8.51 -0.27
CA VAL A 68 -10.70 9.27 -1.51
C VAL A 68 -11.78 10.35 -1.65
N ALA A 69 -13.03 10.00 -1.37
CA ALA A 69 -14.16 10.94 -1.48
C ALA A 69 -14.06 12.12 -0.51
N ARG A 70 -13.49 11.90 0.67
CA ARG A 70 -13.32 12.88 1.75
C ARG A 70 -11.92 13.49 1.82
N TRP A 71 -11.13 13.38 0.73
CA TRP A 71 -9.71 13.75 0.75
C TRP A 71 -9.45 15.22 1.13
N ASP A 72 -10.27 16.12 0.62
CA ASP A 72 -10.13 17.56 0.83
C ASP A 72 -11.05 18.09 1.94
N ASP A 73 -11.75 17.21 2.67
CA ASP A 73 -12.60 17.61 3.79
C ASP A 73 -11.77 18.19 4.94
N PRO A 74 -12.29 19.17 5.68
CA PRO A 74 -11.69 19.61 6.93
C PRO A 74 -11.56 18.44 7.91
N GLY A 75 -10.35 18.19 8.41
CA GLY A 75 -10.10 17.08 9.34
C GLY A 75 -9.84 15.73 8.67
N ALA A 76 -9.71 15.67 7.34
CA ALA A 76 -9.43 14.44 6.61
C ALA A 76 -8.14 13.72 7.07
N GLU A 77 -7.23 14.43 7.72
CA GLU A 77 -6.04 13.85 8.34
C GLU A 77 -6.33 12.88 9.49
N ALA A 78 -7.54 12.88 10.02
CA ALA A 78 -8.02 11.90 10.99
C ALA A 78 -8.43 10.57 10.35
N LEU A 79 -8.69 10.57 9.03
CA LEU A 79 -9.09 9.38 8.29
C LEU A 79 -7.88 8.48 7.99
N VAL A 80 -8.09 7.16 8.13
CA VAL A 80 -7.09 6.15 7.75
C VAL A 80 -7.74 5.08 6.88
N ALA A 81 -7.12 4.75 5.77
CA ALA A 81 -7.45 3.60 4.95
C ALA A 81 -6.27 2.61 4.90
N LEU A 82 -6.58 1.32 5.00
CA LEU A 82 -5.58 0.26 4.95
C LEU A 82 -5.56 -0.35 3.55
N THR A 83 -4.35 -0.50 2.98
CA THR A 83 -4.15 -1.20 1.70
C THR A 83 -3.09 -2.28 1.85
N PHE A 84 -3.27 -3.38 1.12
CA PHE A 84 -2.34 -4.50 1.04
C PHE A 84 -1.95 -4.70 -0.41
N ASP A 85 -0.66 -4.64 -0.69
CA ASP A 85 -0.13 -4.78 -2.05
C ASP A 85 0.34 -6.22 -2.32
N ASP A 86 0.55 -6.54 -3.58
CA ASP A 86 1.10 -7.77 -4.14
C ASP A 86 0.14 -8.99 -4.10
N GLY A 87 -0.60 -9.18 -3.03
CA GLY A 87 -1.47 -10.36 -2.87
C GLY A 87 -0.76 -11.55 -2.20
N TYR A 88 -0.05 -11.33 -1.11
CA TYR A 88 0.56 -12.38 -0.28
C TYR A 88 -0.46 -13.18 0.52
N VAL A 89 -0.25 -14.49 0.67
CA VAL A 89 -1.16 -15.39 1.38
C VAL A 89 -1.35 -15.04 2.85
N ASP A 90 -0.36 -14.43 3.49
CA ASP A 90 -0.45 -14.01 4.89
C ASP A 90 -1.46 -12.88 5.12
N THR A 91 -1.85 -12.16 4.07
CA THR A 91 -3.01 -11.26 4.14
C THR A 91 -4.29 -12.01 4.48
N TYR A 92 -4.50 -13.22 3.93
CA TYR A 92 -5.65 -14.06 4.27
C TYR A 92 -5.47 -14.81 5.58
N THR A 93 -4.31 -15.46 5.77
CA THR A 93 -4.12 -16.38 6.89
C THR A 93 -3.86 -15.67 8.22
N THR A 94 -3.32 -14.45 8.18
CA THR A 94 -2.92 -13.70 9.38
C THR A 94 -3.65 -12.37 9.52
N ALA A 95 -3.62 -11.51 8.50
CA ALA A 95 -4.19 -10.16 8.61
C ALA A 95 -5.73 -10.18 8.61
N PHE A 96 -6.35 -10.92 7.71
CA PHE A 96 -7.80 -10.92 7.52
C PHE A 96 -8.59 -11.36 8.77
N PRO A 97 -8.26 -12.42 9.52
CA PRO A 97 -8.95 -12.75 10.77
C PRO A 97 -8.95 -11.59 11.76
N MET A 98 -7.83 -10.85 11.87
CA MET A 98 -7.69 -9.74 12.80
C MET A 98 -8.48 -8.50 12.34
N LEU A 99 -8.54 -8.25 11.02
CA LEU A 99 -9.35 -7.20 10.42
C LEU A 99 -10.85 -7.51 10.57
N LYS A 100 -11.24 -8.77 10.32
CA LYS A 100 -12.63 -9.25 10.43
C LYS A 100 -13.15 -9.12 11.86
N GLU A 101 -12.38 -9.53 12.84
CA GLU A 101 -12.72 -9.39 14.27
C GLU A 101 -13.01 -7.94 14.66
N ARG A 102 -12.25 -6.99 14.10
CA ARG A 102 -12.37 -5.55 14.38
C ARG A 102 -13.28 -4.81 13.42
N ARG A 103 -13.84 -5.49 12.41
CA ARG A 103 -14.64 -4.91 11.32
C ARG A 103 -13.92 -3.77 10.59
N ILE A 104 -12.63 -3.93 10.37
CA ILE A 104 -11.79 -2.95 9.68
C ILE A 104 -11.83 -3.18 8.17
N PRO A 105 -12.26 -2.18 7.37
CA PRO A 105 -12.22 -2.28 5.91
C PRO A 105 -10.79 -2.16 5.38
N PHE A 106 -10.53 -2.78 4.22
CA PHE A 106 -9.23 -2.76 3.58
C PHE A 106 -9.32 -2.93 2.06
N MET A 107 -8.28 -2.47 1.36
CA MET A 107 -8.11 -2.61 -0.08
C MET A 107 -7.00 -3.60 -0.39
N LEU A 108 -7.21 -4.49 -1.36
CA LEU A 108 -6.21 -5.39 -1.92
C LEU A 108 -5.78 -4.88 -3.29
N TYR A 109 -4.50 -4.64 -3.52
CA TYR A 109 -3.94 -4.39 -4.84
C TYR A 109 -3.23 -5.64 -5.33
N LEU A 110 -3.81 -6.30 -6.34
CA LEU A 110 -3.43 -7.65 -6.74
C LEU A 110 -2.48 -7.67 -7.92
N ALA A 111 -1.31 -8.29 -7.76
CA ALA A 111 -0.46 -8.72 -8.86
C ALA A 111 -0.99 -10.08 -9.34
N THR A 112 -1.58 -10.13 -10.53
CA THR A 112 -2.46 -11.25 -10.89
C THR A 112 -1.75 -12.50 -11.41
N GLU A 113 -0.53 -12.41 -11.99
CA GLU A 113 0.20 -13.59 -12.48
C GLU A 113 0.57 -14.57 -11.34
N PRO A 114 1.16 -14.11 -10.23
CA PRO A 114 1.45 -15.00 -9.10
C PRO A 114 0.18 -15.70 -8.56
N ILE A 115 -0.92 -14.97 -8.43
CA ILE A 115 -2.20 -15.51 -7.94
C ILE A 115 -2.77 -16.56 -8.91
N GLU A 116 -2.67 -16.31 -10.23
CA GLU A 116 -3.18 -17.23 -11.26
C GLU A 116 -2.32 -18.47 -11.40
N THR A 117 -0.99 -18.33 -11.27
CA THR A 117 -0.04 -19.42 -11.51
C THR A 117 0.36 -20.18 -10.23
N GLY A 118 0.09 -19.62 -9.05
CA GLY A 118 0.58 -20.12 -7.78
C GLY A 118 2.10 -19.93 -7.58
N ARG A 119 2.76 -19.12 -8.41
CA ARG A 119 4.20 -18.87 -8.27
C ARG A 119 4.49 -17.97 -7.06
N PRO A 120 5.49 -18.33 -6.23
CA PRO A 120 5.87 -17.50 -5.11
C PRO A 120 6.28 -16.07 -5.52
N LEU A 121 5.92 -15.12 -4.68
CA LEU A 121 6.13 -13.68 -4.85
C LEU A 121 7.46 -13.20 -4.26
N GLY A 122 7.93 -12.07 -4.79
CA GLY A 122 9.05 -11.29 -4.25
C GLY A 122 10.44 -11.81 -4.58
N PRO A 123 11.48 -11.07 -4.20
CA PRO A 123 12.86 -11.49 -4.40
C PRO A 123 13.09 -12.82 -3.70
N SER A 124 13.61 -13.82 -4.39
CA SER A 124 13.84 -15.19 -3.92
C SER A 124 12.61 -16.10 -3.80
N GLY A 125 11.41 -15.70 -4.26
CA GLY A 125 10.24 -16.58 -4.26
C GLY A 125 9.87 -17.14 -2.88
N ALA A 126 9.99 -16.33 -1.83
CA ALA A 126 9.88 -16.83 -0.45
C ALA A 126 8.50 -16.64 0.17
N ALA A 127 7.50 -16.19 -0.59
CA ALA A 127 6.17 -15.97 -0.08
C ALA A 127 5.10 -16.44 -1.09
N ASP A 128 4.20 -17.27 -0.62
CA ASP A 128 3.11 -17.78 -1.44
C ASP A 128 2.08 -16.68 -1.74
N PRO A 129 1.49 -16.69 -2.95
CA PRO A 129 0.41 -15.78 -3.31
C PRO A 129 -0.91 -16.22 -2.69
N LEU A 130 -1.84 -15.26 -2.62
CA LEU A 130 -3.26 -15.55 -2.41
C LEU A 130 -3.79 -16.48 -3.51
N ARG A 131 -4.86 -17.20 -3.21
CA ARG A 131 -5.70 -17.90 -4.18
C ARG A 131 -7.00 -17.15 -4.40
N TRP A 132 -7.62 -17.34 -5.55
CA TRP A 132 -8.88 -16.67 -5.90
C TRP A 132 -10.01 -16.99 -4.93
N ASP A 133 -10.10 -18.22 -4.41
CA ASP A 133 -11.09 -18.61 -3.40
C ASP A 133 -10.92 -17.82 -2.08
N GLN A 134 -9.69 -17.54 -1.67
CA GLN A 134 -9.41 -16.73 -0.49
C GLN A 134 -9.80 -15.26 -0.70
N ILE A 135 -9.57 -14.72 -1.90
CA ILE A 135 -9.97 -13.36 -2.24
C ILE A 135 -11.50 -13.24 -2.26
N ILE A 136 -12.19 -14.25 -2.82
CA ILE A 136 -13.66 -14.31 -2.83
C ILE A 136 -14.22 -14.34 -1.39
N ASP A 137 -13.62 -15.12 -0.47
CA ASP A 137 -14.04 -15.14 0.94
C ASP A 137 -13.83 -13.77 1.62
N MET A 138 -12.69 -13.12 1.36
CA MET A 138 -12.45 -11.77 1.88
C MET A 138 -13.48 -10.76 1.35
N LEU A 139 -13.78 -10.78 0.05
CA LEU A 139 -14.83 -9.93 -0.56
C LEU A 139 -16.21 -10.22 0.03
N GLY A 140 -16.53 -11.50 0.25
CA GLY A 140 -17.79 -11.95 0.86
C GLY A 140 -18.01 -11.42 2.29
N SER A 141 -16.96 -11.01 2.98
CA SER A 141 -17.07 -10.37 4.29
C SER A 141 -17.64 -8.94 4.24
N GLY A 142 -17.64 -8.30 3.07
CA GLY A 142 -18.00 -6.89 2.88
C GLY A 142 -16.94 -5.89 3.40
N LEU A 143 -15.77 -6.36 3.87
CA LEU A 143 -14.69 -5.52 4.39
C LEU A 143 -13.60 -5.28 3.33
N ALA A 144 -13.41 -6.21 2.41
CA ALA A 144 -12.39 -6.11 1.37
C ALA A 144 -12.90 -5.42 0.12
N ASN A 145 -12.04 -4.66 -0.54
CA ASN A 145 -12.18 -4.21 -1.92
C ASN A 145 -10.93 -4.59 -2.72
N VAL A 146 -11.01 -4.61 -4.05
CA VAL A 146 -9.92 -5.04 -4.93
C VAL A 146 -9.57 -3.96 -5.94
N GLY A 147 -8.27 -3.71 -6.10
CA GLY A 147 -7.66 -2.92 -7.14
C GLY A 147 -6.60 -3.72 -7.92
N SER A 148 -6.14 -3.17 -9.03
CA SER A 148 -5.09 -3.76 -9.86
C SER A 148 -3.70 -3.33 -9.40
N HIS A 149 -2.74 -4.27 -9.46
CA HIS A 149 -1.31 -4.03 -9.22
C HIS A 149 -0.44 -4.59 -10.37
N THR A 150 -0.95 -4.48 -11.59
CA THR A 150 -0.44 -5.09 -12.82
C THR A 150 -0.59 -6.61 -12.87
N HIS A 151 -0.21 -7.21 -13.99
CA HIS A 151 -0.21 -8.66 -14.15
C HIS A 151 1.03 -9.29 -13.50
N ARG A 152 2.23 -8.87 -13.93
CA ARG A 152 3.52 -9.45 -13.52
C ARG A 152 4.26 -8.69 -12.44
N HIS A 153 3.62 -7.67 -11.81
CA HIS A 153 4.27 -6.74 -10.90
C HIS A 153 5.47 -6.00 -11.55
N SER A 154 5.30 -5.64 -12.82
CA SER A 154 6.33 -4.99 -13.63
C SER A 154 6.57 -3.54 -13.22
N ASP A 155 7.82 -3.08 -13.27
CA ASP A 155 8.15 -1.66 -13.13
C ASP A 155 7.77 -0.91 -14.42
N LEU A 156 6.65 -0.22 -14.39
CA LEU A 156 6.08 0.44 -15.56
C LEU A 156 6.95 1.57 -16.15
N ARG A 157 7.96 2.05 -15.40
CA ARG A 157 8.91 3.05 -15.92
C ARG A 157 9.81 2.51 -17.03
N ASN A 158 9.97 1.18 -17.06
CA ASN A 158 10.87 0.49 -17.97
C ASN A 158 10.13 -0.18 -19.14
N LEU A 159 8.81 0.03 -19.26
CA LEU A 159 7.98 -0.60 -20.26
C LEU A 159 7.54 0.42 -21.35
N PRO A 160 7.53 0.03 -22.62
CA PRO A 160 6.86 0.81 -23.68
C PRO A 160 5.33 0.80 -23.45
N GLY A 161 4.63 1.80 -24.00
CA GLY A 161 3.19 1.99 -23.77
C GLY A 161 2.32 0.76 -24.12
N GLU A 162 2.64 0.04 -25.19
CA GLU A 162 1.93 -1.20 -25.56
C GLU A 162 2.06 -2.30 -24.48
N ALA A 163 3.26 -2.45 -23.91
CA ALA A 163 3.49 -3.42 -22.84
C ALA A 163 2.82 -2.98 -21.52
N VAL A 164 2.71 -1.69 -21.26
CA VAL A 164 1.91 -1.16 -20.14
C VAL A 164 0.44 -1.51 -20.34
N GLU A 165 -0.12 -1.28 -21.54
CA GLU A 165 -1.51 -1.62 -21.86
C GLU A 165 -1.78 -3.13 -21.67
N GLU A 166 -0.87 -3.99 -22.16
CA GLU A 166 -0.97 -5.45 -21.98
C GLU A 166 -0.98 -5.85 -20.51
N GLU A 167 -0.06 -5.33 -19.69
CA GLU A 167 0.03 -5.60 -18.26
C GLU A 167 -1.27 -5.25 -17.53
N LEU A 168 -1.83 -4.07 -17.82
CA LEU A 168 -3.06 -3.59 -17.16
C LEU A 168 -4.29 -4.33 -17.69
N ALA A 169 -4.42 -4.51 -19.01
CA ALA A 169 -5.55 -5.20 -19.60
C ALA A 169 -5.63 -6.67 -19.17
N THR A 170 -4.49 -7.35 -19.07
CA THR A 170 -4.41 -8.73 -18.61
C THR A 170 -4.82 -8.85 -17.14
N SER A 171 -4.31 -7.95 -16.29
CA SER A 171 -4.67 -7.89 -14.86
C SER A 171 -6.18 -7.67 -14.68
N ASP A 172 -6.73 -6.64 -15.32
CA ASP A 172 -8.15 -6.30 -15.21
C ASP A 172 -9.06 -7.44 -15.69
N SER A 173 -8.70 -8.05 -16.84
CA SER A 173 -9.47 -9.19 -17.40
C SER A 173 -9.45 -10.40 -16.48
N LEU A 174 -8.35 -10.67 -15.78
CA LEU A 174 -8.26 -11.73 -14.79
C LEU A 174 -9.13 -11.44 -13.57
N ILE A 175 -9.04 -10.23 -13.02
CA ILE A 175 -9.86 -9.80 -11.88
C ILE A 175 -11.34 -9.89 -12.25
N GLU A 176 -11.75 -9.38 -13.42
CA GLU A 176 -13.13 -9.42 -13.86
C GLU A 176 -13.65 -10.86 -14.05
N ARG A 177 -12.88 -11.73 -14.69
CA ARG A 177 -13.27 -13.13 -14.88
C ARG A 177 -13.37 -13.91 -13.58
N ARG A 178 -12.48 -13.66 -12.62
CA ARG A 178 -12.39 -14.42 -11.38
C ARG A 178 -13.31 -13.92 -10.29
N LEU A 179 -13.54 -12.60 -10.23
CA LEU A 179 -14.26 -11.95 -9.14
C LEU A 179 -15.58 -11.29 -9.59
N GLY A 180 -15.85 -11.18 -10.89
CA GLY A 180 -17.05 -10.54 -11.42
C GLY A 180 -17.08 -9.02 -11.22
N LEU A 181 -15.94 -8.38 -10.94
CA LEU A 181 -15.82 -6.94 -10.74
C LEU A 181 -14.66 -6.36 -11.57
N ARG A 182 -14.84 -5.17 -12.10
CA ARG A 182 -13.77 -4.42 -12.76
C ARG A 182 -13.06 -3.53 -11.73
N PRO A 183 -11.73 -3.61 -11.60
CA PRO A 183 -11.01 -2.78 -10.64
C PRO A 183 -11.11 -1.30 -11.01
N ALA A 184 -11.56 -0.47 -10.07
CA ALA A 184 -11.64 0.98 -10.24
C ALA A 184 -10.37 1.70 -9.75
N HIS A 185 -9.51 0.99 -9.05
CA HIS A 185 -8.33 1.51 -8.39
C HIS A 185 -7.08 0.77 -8.82
N PHE A 186 -5.99 1.50 -8.92
CA PHE A 186 -4.68 0.98 -9.30
C PHE A 186 -3.62 1.36 -8.27
N ALA A 187 -2.62 0.50 -8.08
CA ALA A 187 -1.39 0.88 -7.39
C ALA A 187 -0.19 0.60 -8.30
N TYR A 188 0.69 1.57 -8.42
CA TYR A 188 1.94 1.39 -9.17
C TYR A 188 2.86 0.41 -8.45
N PRO A 189 3.37 -0.66 -9.11
CA PRO A 189 4.39 -1.53 -8.56
C PRO A 189 5.61 -0.74 -8.08
N TRP A 190 6.21 -1.19 -6.96
CA TRP A 190 7.31 -0.51 -6.28
C TRP A 190 6.94 0.88 -5.74
N GLY A 191 5.71 1.31 -5.92
CA GLY A 191 5.23 2.64 -5.59
C GLY A 191 5.79 3.75 -6.48
N TYR A 192 6.25 3.43 -7.69
CA TYR A 192 6.89 4.36 -8.60
C TYR A 192 5.95 4.78 -9.71
N TRP A 193 5.56 6.05 -9.70
CA TRP A 193 4.83 6.64 -10.81
C TRP A 193 5.66 6.60 -12.10
N SER A 194 4.98 6.37 -13.20
CA SER A 194 5.56 6.34 -14.55
C SER A 194 4.84 7.34 -15.44
N GLU A 195 5.57 8.31 -15.97
CA GLU A 195 5.03 9.27 -16.95
C GLU A 195 4.57 8.56 -18.22
N ALA A 196 5.35 7.58 -18.67
CA ALA A 196 5.01 6.79 -19.86
C ALA A 196 3.73 5.94 -19.70
N ALA A 197 3.38 5.57 -18.47
CA ALA A 197 2.18 4.80 -18.18
C ALA A 197 0.98 5.68 -17.77
N ALA A 198 1.20 6.98 -17.51
CA ALA A 198 0.20 7.85 -16.92
C ALA A 198 -1.08 7.92 -17.75
N ASP A 199 -0.99 8.09 -19.07
CA ASP A 199 -2.16 8.21 -19.94
C ASP A 199 -3.02 6.94 -19.92
N VAL A 200 -2.38 5.77 -19.98
CA VAL A 200 -3.05 4.47 -19.94
C VAL A 200 -3.72 4.25 -18.58
N VAL A 201 -3.02 4.56 -17.50
CA VAL A 201 -3.54 4.42 -16.11
C VAL A 201 -4.71 5.38 -15.88
N ASN A 202 -4.57 6.65 -16.29
CA ASN A 202 -5.59 7.68 -16.09
C ASN A 202 -6.88 7.39 -16.86
N ALA A 203 -6.77 6.82 -18.08
CA ALA A 203 -7.91 6.44 -18.88
C ALA A 203 -8.64 5.20 -18.34
N ARG A 204 -7.96 4.37 -17.55
CA ARG A 204 -8.45 3.05 -17.13
C ARG A 204 -9.01 3.01 -15.72
N TYR A 205 -8.42 3.77 -14.80
CA TYR A 205 -8.76 3.71 -13.38
C TYR A 205 -9.25 5.06 -12.85
N ARG A 206 -10.16 5.01 -11.88
CA ARG A 206 -10.63 6.19 -11.16
C ARG A 206 -9.54 6.83 -10.30
N THR A 207 -8.69 6.00 -9.71
CA THR A 207 -7.53 6.46 -8.95
C THR A 207 -6.32 5.57 -9.15
N ALA A 208 -5.13 6.17 -9.01
CA ALA A 208 -3.88 5.43 -8.98
C ALA A 208 -3.02 5.88 -7.78
N ALA A 209 -2.42 4.91 -7.10
CA ALA A 209 -1.67 5.15 -5.87
C ALA A 209 -0.18 4.86 -6.04
N ILE A 210 0.64 5.68 -5.40
CA ILE A 210 2.10 5.56 -5.32
C ILE A 210 2.53 5.36 -3.86
N ALA A 211 3.80 5.00 -3.65
CA ALA A 211 4.35 4.92 -2.30
C ALA A 211 5.11 6.19 -1.93
N GLY A 212 5.04 6.57 -0.66
CA GLY A 212 5.82 7.64 -0.05
C GLY A 212 4.98 8.71 0.63
N THR A 213 5.51 9.25 1.71
CA THR A 213 4.86 10.31 2.46
C THR A 213 4.73 11.58 1.61
N PRO A 214 3.53 12.15 1.46
CA PRO A 214 3.31 13.34 0.64
C PRO A 214 4.09 14.55 1.16
N ARG A 215 4.41 15.49 0.26
CA ARG A 215 5.00 16.79 0.60
C ARG A 215 3.90 17.84 0.62
N PRO A 216 3.78 18.64 1.70
CA PRO A 216 2.86 19.77 1.70
C PRO A 216 3.31 20.92 0.75
N PRO A 217 2.37 21.70 0.19
CA PRO A 217 0.94 21.47 0.21
C PRO A 217 0.57 20.29 -0.69
N THR A 218 -0.38 19.46 -0.25
CA THR A 218 -0.83 18.30 -1.01
C THR A 218 -2.21 18.60 -1.59
N ASN A 219 -2.26 18.96 -2.86
CA ASN A 219 -3.50 18.92 -3.62
C ASN A 219 -3.80 17.47 -4.00
N LEU A 220 -5.06 17.11 -4.02
CA LEU A 220 -5.47 15.80 -4.50
C LEU A 220 -5.11 15.66 -5.99
N ASP A 221 -4.24 14.70 -6.29
CA ASP A 221 -4.10 14.15 -7.64
C ASP A 221 -4.62 12.70 -7.57
N PRO A 222 -5.80 12.40 -8.13
CA PRO A 222 -6.42 11.09 -8.00
C PRO A 222 -5.57 9.98 -8.64
N HIS A 223 -4.65 10.32 -9.53
CA HIS A 223 -3.75 9.35 -10.17
C HIS A 223 -2.33 9.33 -9.61
N ARG A 224 -2.10 10.03 -8.47
CA ARG A 224 -0.85 10.00 -7.70
C ARG A 224 -1.12 10.03 -6.20
N LEU A 225 -2.08 9.25 -5.72
CA LEU A 225 -2.41 9.19 -4.31
C LEU A 225 -1.22 8.65 -3.52
N HIS A 226 -0.68 9.48 -2.66
CA HIS A 226 0.44 9.09 -1.81
C HIS A 226 0.00 8.15 -0.69
N ARG A 227 0.74 7.06 -0.49
CA ARG A 227 0.49 6.08 0.56
C ARG A 227 1.72 5.90 1.45
N TYR A 228 1.48 5.68 2.73
CA TYR A 228 2.52 5.54 3.76
C TYR A 228 2.94 4.07 3.90
N PRO A 229 4.16 3.69 3.45
CA PRO A 229 4.61 2.30 3.57
C PRO A 229 4.94 1.96 5.03
N VAL A 230 4.23 1.01 5.59
CA VAL A 230 4.48 0.49 6.94
C VAL A 230 5.63 -0.50 6.90
N GLN A 231 6.54 -0.42 7.88
CA GLN A 231 7.77 -1.20 7.90
C GLN A 231 7.99 -1.90 9.24
N LEU A 232 8.70 -3.04 9.19
CA LEU A 232 9.15 -3.76 10.39
C LEU A 232 9.84 -2.84 11.39
N SER A 233 10.69 -1.94 10.88
CA SER A 233 11.46 -1.01 11.70
C SER A 233 10.64 0.16 12.27
N ASP A 234 9.37 0.31 11.91
CA ASP A 234 8.50 1.30 12.54
C ASP A 234 8.16 0.88 13.97
N GLY A 235 7.93 -0.43 14.18
CA GLY A 235 7.54 -0.94 15.47
C GLY A 235 6.37 -0.17 16.07
N THR A 236 6.24 -0.17 17.38
CA THR A 236 5.26 0.66 18.09
C THR A 236 5.73 2.11 18.27
N ARG A 237 7.04 2.32 18.27
CA ARG A 237 7.63 3.64 18.55
C ARG A 237 7.50 4.65 17.40
N PHE A 238 7.73 4.20 16.15
CA PHE A 238 7.78 5.11 14.99
C PHE A 238 6.54 5.05 14.11
N PHE A 239 5.66 4.07 14.31
CA PHE A 239 4.39 3.99 13.59
C PHE A 239 3.53 5.26 13.75
N PRO A 240 3.31 5.81 14.97
CA PRO A 240 2.62 7.08 15.12
C PRO A 240 3.31 8.27 14.43
N ALA A 241 4.64 8.25 14.37
CA ALA A 241 5.37 9.30 13.66
C ALA A 241 5.17 9.21 12.14
N ARG A 242 5.11 8.00 11.58
CA ARG A 242 4.82 7.78 10.16
C ARG A 242 3.47 8.40 9.76
N LEU A 243 2.41 8.15 10.51
CA LEU A 243 1.08 8.72 10.22
C LEU A 243 1.03 10.23 10.32
N ARG A 244 1.88 10.84 11.14
CA ARG A 244 2.00 12.31 11.20
C ARG A 244 2.84 12.92 10.07
N GLY A 245 3.29 12.10 9.09
CA GLY A 245 4.19 12.53 8.01
C GLY A 245 5.66 12.60 8.44
N GLY A 246 6.00 12.14 9.65
CA GLY A 246 7.38 11.92 10.07
C GLY A 246 7.98 10.70 9.35
N LEU A 247 9.32 10.61 9.27
CA LEU A 247 10.09 9.62 8.49
C LEU A 247 10.16 9.91 6.98
N ARG A 248 9.77 11.11 6.54
CA ARG A 248 9.94 11.58 5.16
C ARG A 248 11.42 11.66 4.77
N VAL A 249 12.26 12.20 5.66
CA VAL A 249 13.71 12.29 5.42
C VAL A 249 14.33 10.89 5.31
N GLU A 250 13.88 9.92 6.11
CA GLU A 250 14.30 8.51 5.98
C GLU A 250 13.92 7.94 4.60
N GLU A 251 12.70 8.18 4.16
CA GLU A 251 12.24 7.72 2.84
C GLU A 251 13.04 8.35 1.71
N MET A 252 13.30 9.65 1.76
CA MET A 252 14.13 10.36 0.77
C MET A 252 15.55 9.81 0.72
N ALA A 253 16.18 9.60 1.88
CA ALA A 253 17.52 9.04 1.96
C ALA A 253 17.57 7.63 1.34
N ARG A 254 16.57 6.79 1.63
CA ARG A 254 16.49 5.45 1.09
C ARG A 254 16.24 5.42 -0.43
N ARG A 255 15.38 6.29 -0.95
CA ARG A 255 15.13 6.42 -2.39
C ARG A 255 16.42 6.81 -3.12
N ARG A 256 17.17 7.80 -2.60
CA ARG A 256 18.47 8.20 -3.17
C ARG A 256 19.49 7.05 -3.18
N LEU A 257 19.59 6.29 -2.07
CA LEU A 257 20.50 5.14 -1.98
C LEU A 257 20.14 4.00 -2.96
N LYS A 258 18.87 3.89 -3.37
CA LYS A 258 18.40 2.95 -4.38
C LYS A 258 18.45 3.50 -5.82
N GLY A 259 19.04 4.68 -6.03
CA GLY A 259 19.14 5.32 -7.34
C GLY A 259 17.83 5.88 -7.88
N TYR A 260 16.84 6.10 -7.00
CA TYR A 260 15.56 6.69 -7.38
C TYR A 260 15.54 8.20 -7.07
N SER A 261 15.46 9.01 -8.12
CA SER A 261 15.34 10.48 -8.09
C SER A 261 13.98 10.96 -8.64
N GLY A 262 12.91 10.24 -8.39
CA GLY A 262 11.56 10.64 -8.79
C GLY A 262 10.97 11.73 -7.88
N PRO A 263 9.91 12.44 -8.36
CA PRO A 263 9.30 13.58 -7.69
C PRO A 263 8.74 13.29 -6.32
#